data_5347c7e15f5126031d73bb8b66cc9635
#
_entry.id   5347c7e15f5126031d73bb8b66cc9635
#
_cell.length_a   1.000
_cell.length_b   1.000
_cell.length_c   1.000
_cell.angle_alpha   90.00
_cell.angle_beta   90.00
_cell.angle_gamma   90.00
#
_symmetry.space_group_name_H-M   'P 1'
#
loop_
_entity.id
_entity.type
_entity.pdbx_description
1 polymer ?
#
loop_
_entity_poly.entity_id
_entity_poly.type
_entity_poly.pdbx_seq_one_letter_code
_entity_poly.pdbx_strand_id
1 'polypeptide(L)'
;MEKTSYEKLPLPADAETAGVKAATLVAFTEGPAVDAAGNVYFSDIINNRIIKLSPDGTRSVFREPSFRTNGQTFDQQGRLYHCEGSEFGPGGGRRITRTNLESGAYEVLTERYDGVRYNSPNDICIDGRGRAYFTDPCYGDRSIMEMEIEGVYRIDTDGTVRRILAQPAIDRPNGIAVTQDSRRLYLVDSSPLKEGNRKIWVFDLDDDGNPSNQRLVHDFAPGRGADGMRLDMAGNLYLAAGVNVPRHAGETRDVPAGIYIVSPQGNLLGRIPVSEDLITNLAFGGRDGRTIYITAGKTLYTTRVAVPGQVAYPKWA
;
A
#
# COMPACT_ATOMS: atom_id res chain seq x y z
N MET A 1 21.00 -15.73 15.39
CA MET A 1 19.77 -16.00 14.62
C MET A 1 20.18 -16.54 13.27
N GLU A 2 19.71 -17.72 12.89
CA GLU A 2 19.92 -18.25 11.54
C GLU A 2 19.22 -17.33 10.53
N LYS A 3 19.93 -16.97 9.45
CA LYS A 3 19.33 -16.19 8.36
C LYS A 3 18.19 -16.97 7.72
N THR A 4 17.01 -16.44 7.71
CA THR A 4 15.85 -17.02 7.01
C THR A 4 16.17 -17.11 5.51
N SER A 5 16.14 -18.32 4.94
CA SER A 5 16.30 -18.50 3.49
C SER A 5 14.95 -18.32 2.80
N TYR A 6 14.73 -17.14 2.21
CA TYR A 6 13.48 -16.81 1.50
C TYR A 6 13.25 -17.66 0.23
N GLU A 7 14.31 -18.22 -0.37
CA GLU A 7 14.21 -19.06 -1.57
C GLU A 7 13.48 -20.40 -1.32
N LYS A 8 13.51 -20.87 -0.07
CA LYS A 8 12.94 -22.15 0.35
C LYS A 8 11.58 -22.03 1.06
N LEU A 9 11.00 -20.82 1.06
CA LEU A 9 9.70 -20.67 1.70
C LEU A 9 8.64 -21.45 0.94
N PRO A 10 7.77 -22.17 1.66
CA PRO A 10 6.65 -22.82 1.05
C PRO A 10 5.70 -21.77 0.47
N LEU A 11 5.00 -22.19 -0.57
CA LEU A 11 3.82 -21.44 -0.96
C LEU A 11 2.79 -21.53 0.16
N PRO A 12 2.01 -20.45 0.40
CA PRO A 12 0.85 -20.57 1.25
C PRO A 12 0.00 -21.74 0.78
N ALA A 13 -0.51 -22.54 1.72
CA ALA A 13 -1.48 -23.57 1.39
C ALA A 13 -2.58 -22.94 0.53
N ASP A 14 -2.95 -23.57 -0.57
CA ASP A 14 -3.96 -23.14 -1.53
C ASP A 14 -3.58 -21.91 -2.40
N ALA A 15 -2.34 -21.43 -2.38
CA ALA A 15 -1.89 -20.48 -3.39
C ALA A 15 -1.62 -21.19 -4.72
N GLU A 16 -2.27 -20.76 -5.78
CA GLU A 16 -2.01 -21.27 -7.13
C GLU A 16 -0.78 -20.59 -7.73
N THR A 17 0.39 -21.23 -7.65
CA THR A 17 1.64 -20.66 -8.19
C THR A 17 1.70 -20.58 -9.69
N ALA A 18 1.06 -21.50 -10.38
CA ALA A 18 0.91 -21.42 -11.83
C ALA A 18 -0.02 -20.28 -12.27
N GLY A 19 -0.64 -19.58 -11.31
CA GLY A 19 -1.67 -18.60 -11.53
C GLY A 19 -1.25 -17.14 -11.54
N VAL A 20 0.02 -16.81 -11.28
CA VAL A 20 0.45 -15.40 -11.36
C VAL A 20 0.59 -14.98 -12.82
N LYS A 21 -0.39 -14.20 -13.32
CA LYS A 21 -0.48 -13.79 -14.72
C LYS A 21 -0.45 -12.26 -14.82
N ALA A 22 0.20 -11.75 -15.86
CA ALA A 22 0.13 -10.33 -16.20
C ALA A 22 -1.29 -9.98 -16.67
N ALA A 23 -1.94 -9.05 -15.96
CA ALA A 23 -3.26 -8.53 -16.33
C ALA A 23 -3.17 -7.31 -17.26
N THR A 24 -2.12 -6.50 -17.14
CA THR A 24 -1.85 -5.35 -18.03
C THR A 24 -0.41 -4.86 -17.87
N LEU A 25 0.03 -4.00 -18.78
CA LEU A 25 1.33 -3.33 -18.78
C LEU A 25 1.15 -1.82 -18.89
N VAL A 26 1.83 -1.06 -18.03
CA VAL A 26 1.86 0.40 -18.01
C VAL A 26 3.28 0.89 -17.64
N ALA A 27 3.49 2.19 -17.40
CA ALA A 27 4.84 2.70 -17.13
C ALA A 27 5.34 2.42 -15.71
N PHE A 28 4.51 2.67 -14.68
CA PHE A 28 4.82 2.36 -13.28
C PHE A 28 3.53 2.20 -12.49
N THR A 29 3.27 0.98 -12.05
CA THR A 29 2.01 0.64 -11.38
C THR A 29 2.08 0.79 -9.88
N GLU A 30 0.99 1.32 -9.28
CA GLU A 30 0.81 1.50 -7.85
C GLU A 30 -0.66 1.44 -7.43
N GLY A 31 -0.88 1.40 -6.12
CA GLY A 31 -2.12 1.66 -5.42
C GLY A 31 -3.36 0.97 -5.98
N PRO A 32 -3.37 -0.36 -6.11
CA PRO A 32 -4.54 -1.04 -6.62
C PRO A 32 -5.69 -1.00 -5.59
N ALA A 33 -6.91 -0.79 -6.08
CA ALA A 33 -8.15 -0.87 -5.30
C ALA A 33 -9.25 -1.53 -6.14
N VAL A 34 -10.15 -2.29 -5.51
CA VAL A 34 -11.18 -3.07 -6.21
C VAL A 34 -12.56 -2.66 -5.73
N ASP A 35 -13.48 -2.37 -6.67
CA ASP A 35 -14.87 -2.04 -6.35
C ASP A 35 -15.78 -3.28 -6.27
N ALA A 36 -17.04 -3.08 -5.88
CA ALA A 36 -18.02 -4.15 -5.75
C ALA A 36 -18.41 -4.81 -7.09
N ALA A 37 -18.22 -4.13 -8.20
CA ALA A 37 -18.43 -4.69 -9.54
C ALA A 37 -17.22 -5.51 -10.02
N GLY A 38 -16.13 -5.54 -9.24
CA GLY A 38 -14.89 -6.23 -9.57
C GLY A 38 -13.96 -5.45 -10.48
N ASN A 39 -14.22 -4.16 -10.71
CA ASN A 39 -13.26 -3.32 -11.42
C ASN A 39 -12.05 -3.03 -10.52
N VAL A 40 -10.88 -3.06 -11.13
CA VAL A 40 -9.61 -2.73 -10.47
C VAL A 40 -9.15 -1.35 -10.93
N TYR A 41 -8.96 -0.46 -9.99
CA TYR A 41 -8.37 0.86 -10.21
C TYR A 41 -6.93 0.81 -9.75
N PHE A 42 -5.99 1.29 -10.55
CA PHE A 42 -4.58 1.34 -10.17
C PHE A 42 -3.89 2.53 -10.84
N SER A 43 -2.89 3.04 -10.17
CA SER A 43 -2.14 4.20 -10.62
C SER A 43 -1.11 3.81 -11.68
N ASP A 44 -0.96 4.63 -12.69
CA ASP A 44 0.18 4.72 -13.59
C ASP A 44 0.84 6.08 -13.34
N ILE A 45 1.69 6.12 -12.30
CA ILE A 45 2.19 7.38 -11.73
C ILE A 45 2.98 8.19 -12.76
N ILE A 46 3.87 7.53 -13.53
CA ILE A 46 4.73 8.20 -14.52
C ILE A 46 3.89 8.87 -15.61
N ASN A 47 2.82 8.22 -16.07
CA ASN A 47 1.92 8.79 -17.08
C ASN A 47 0.82 9.67 -16.47
N ASN A 48 0.86 9.90 -15.16
CA ASN A 48 -0.06 10.79 -14.44
C ASN A 48 -1.53 10.45 -14.64
N ARG A 49 -1.88 9.15 -14.56
CA ARG A 49 -3.24 8.66 -14.77
C ARG A 49 -3.61 7.52 -13.84
N ILE A 50 -4.91 7.29 -13.66
CA ILE A 50 -5.47 6.10 -13.02
C ILE A 50 -6.11 5.25 -14.12
N ILE A 51 -5.74 3.99 -14.16
CA ILE A 51 -6.31 2.98 -15.07
C ILE A 51 -7.41 2.22 -14.35
N LYS A 52 -8.49 1.94 -15.06
CA LYS A 52 -9.54 1.00 -14.67
C LYS A 52 -9.44 -0.26 -15.53
N LEU A 53 -9.37 -1.41 -14.90
CA LEU A 53 -9.49 -2.73 -15.51
C LEU A 53 -10.83 -3.33 -15.09
N SER A 54 -11.71 -3.58 -16.04
CA SER A 54 -13.01 -4.24 -15.81
C SER A 54 -12.86 -5.77 -15.76
N PRO A 55 -13.82 -6.51 -15.15
CA PRO A 55 -13.76 -7.97 -15.07
C PRO A 55 -13.71 -8.69 -16.41
N ASP A 56 -14.22 -8.08 -17.47
CA ASP A 56 -14.15 -8.58 -18.85
C ASP A 56 -12.79 -8.37 -19.53
N GLY A 57 -11.82 -7.77 -18.81
CA GLY A 57 -10.50 -7.44 -19.32
C GLY A 57 -10.41 -6.07 -20.04
N THR A 58 -11.50 -5.34 -20.15
CA THR A 58 -11.50 -4.00 -20.75
C THR A 58 -10.73 -3.02 -19.90
N ARG A 59 -9.79 -2.30 -20.52
CA ARG A 59 -8.99 -1.24 -19.88
C ARG A 59 -9.48 0.12 -20.36
N SER A 60 -9.57 1.05 -19.43
CA SER A 60 -9.87 2.45 -19.71
C SER A 60 -9.08 3.37 -18.79
N VAL A 61 -8.90 4.61 -19.19
CA VAL A 61 -8.40 5.66 -18.30
C VAL A 61 -9.57 6.11 -17.44
N PHE A 62 -9.43 5.92 -16.10
CA PHE A 62 -10.44 6.39 -15.15
C PHE A 62 -10.29 7.90 -14.89
N ARG A 63 -9.05 8.36 -14.72
CA ARG A 63 -8.75 9.78 -14.47
C ARG A 63 -7.39 10.18 -15.04
N GLU A 64 -7.36 11.32 -15.72
CA GLU A 64 -6.16 11.97 -16.24
C GLU A 64 -6.42 13.48 -16.31
N PRO A 65 -5.58 14.36 -15.67
CA PRO A 65 -4.43 13.99 -14.84
C PRO A 65 -4.86 13.37 -13.50
N SER A 66 -4.06 12.41 -13.00
CA SER A 66 -4.25 11.82 -11.68
C SER A 66 -3.57 12.59 -10.55
N PHE A 67 -2.85 13.66 -10.88
CA PHE A 67 -2.01 14.43 -9.95
C PHE A 67 -0.97 13.57 -9.24
N ARG A 68 -0.35 12.63 -9.98
CA ARG A 68 0.63 11.67 -9.46
C ARG A 68 0.05 10.80 -8.33
N THR A 69 -1.20 10.40 -8.45
CA THR A 69 -1.81 9.48 -7.49
C THR A 69 -0.92 8.23 -7.34
N ASN A 70 -0.64 7.86 -6.08
CA ASN A 70 0.05 6.66 -5.68
C ASN A 70 -0.97 5.68 -5.10
N GLY A 71 -1.10 5.52 -3.78
CA GLY A 71 -2.01 4.60 -3.12
C GLY A 71 -3.48 5.00 -3.26
N GLN A 72 -4.35 3.99 -3.23
CA GLN A 72 -5.80 4.16 -3.31
C GLN A 72 -6.51 3.14 -2.41
N THR A 73 -7.68 3.50 -1.92
CA THR A 73 -8.54 2.59 -1.15
C THR A 73 -9.99 3.02 -1.23
N PHE A 74 -10.91 2.08 -1.01
CA PHE A 74 -12.32 2.37 -0.87
C PHE A 74 -12.72 2.54 0.59
N ASP A 75 -13.63 3.47 0.87
CA ASP A 75 -14.32 3.53 2.15
C ASP A 75 -15.58 2.62 2.15
N GLN A 76 -16.23 2.52 3.30
CA GLN A 76 -17.41 1.68 3.50
C GLN A 76 -18.62 2.08 2.62
N GLN A 77 -18.63 3.29 2.06
CA GLN A 77 -19.64 3.81 1.14
C GLN A 77 -19.29 3.61 -0.32
N GLY A 78 -18.16 2.94 -0.63
CA GLY A 78 -17.71 2.72 -2.00
C GLY A 78 -17.14 3.96 -2.68
N ARG A 79 -16.69 4.97 -1.90
CA ARG A 79 -15.98 6.14 -2.44
C ARG A 79 -14.49 5.84 -2.48
N LEU A 80 -13.85 6.18 -3.59
CA LEU A 80 -12.43 5.91 -3.82
C LEU A 80 -11.56 7.07 -3.33
N TYR A 81 -10.69 6.80 -2.36
CA TYR A 81 -9.69 7.72 -1.84
C TYR A 81 -8.40 7.61 -2.62
N HIS A 82 -7.68 8.72 -2.75
CA HIS A 82 -6.44 8.81 -3.51
C HIS A 82 -5.38 9.58 -2.71
N CYS A 83 -4.19 9.02 -2.64
CA CYS A 83 -2.98 9.71 -2.25
C CYS A 83 -2.37 10.39 -3.48
N GLU A 84 -2.66 11.66 -3.71
CA GLU A 84 -2.03 12.42 -4.77
C GLU A 84 -0.64 12.86 -4.32
N GLY A 85 0.38 12.16 -4.80
CA GLY A 85 1.78 12.36 -4.40
C GLY A 85 2.51 13.44 -5.19
N SER A 86 3.82 13.28 -5.31
CA SER A 86 4.68 14.18 -6.10
C SER A 86 5.86 13.46 -6.76
N GLU A 87 5.86 12.12 -6.77
CA GLU A 87 6.94 11.33 -7.36
C GLU A 87 6.93 11.42 -8.88
N PHE A 88 8.10 11.16 -9.47
CA PHE A 88 8.34 11.10 -10.91
C PHE A 88 8.04 12.39 -11.68
N GLY A 89 8.19 13.55 -11.06
CA GLY A 89 8.20 14.83 -11.74
C GLY A 89 7.06 15.79 -11.38
N PRO A 90 6.91 16.90 -12.08
CA PRO A 90 5.95 17.93 -11.76
C PRO A 90 4.49 17.49 -11.94
N GLY A 91 3.57 18.26 -11.37
CA GLY A 91 2.12 18.03 -11.51
C GLY A 91 1.53 17.14 -10.42
N GLY A 92 2.26 16.87 -9.34
CA GLY A 92 1.74 16.18 -8.17
C GLY A 92 0.79 17.03 -7.33
N GLY A 93 -0.25 16.40 -6.76
CA GLY A 93 -1.27 17.06 -5.95
C GLY A 93 -0.79 17.40 -4.54
N ARG A 94 0.01 16.50 -3.93
CA ARG A 94 0.46 16.59 -2.53
C ARG A 94 -0.71 16.75 -1.57
N ARG A 95 -1.72 15.85 -1.71
CA ARG A 95 -2.99 15.95 -0.99
C ARG A 95 -3.72 14.62 -0.96
N ILE A 96 -4.73 14.52 -0.11
CA ILE A 96 -5.68 13.41 -0.08
C ILE A 96 -6.98 13.87 -0.70
N THR A 97 -7.50 13.07 -1.63
CA THR A 97 -8.75 13.34 -2.33
C THR A 97 -9.67 12.14 -2.30
N ARG A 98 -10.94 12.36 -2.62
CA ARG A 98 -11.96 11.31 -2.64
C ARG A 98 -12.87 11.48 -3.85
N THR A 99 -13.18 10.37 -4.53
CA THR A 99 -14.12 10.34 -5.65
C THR A 99 -15.32 9.48 -5.30
N ASN A 100 -16.51 10.00 -5.47
CA ASN A 100 -17.73 9.21 -5.47
C ASN A 100 -17.92 8.65 -6.90
N LEU A 101 -17.87 7.33 -7.03
CA LEU A 101 -17.92 6.67 -8.36
C LEU A 101 -19.30 6.77 -9.02
N GLU A 102 -20.36 6.90 -8.25
CA GLU A 102 -21.74 6.99 -8.75
C GLU A 102 -22.05 8.38 -9.32
N SER A 103 -21.73 9.44 -8.57
CA SER A 103 -22.00 10.83 -8.99
C SER A 103 -20.85 11.45 -9.78
N GLY A 104 -19.64 10.86 -9.75
CA GLY A 104 -18.42 11.46 -10.27
C GLY A 104 -17.88 12.63 -9.44
N ALA A 105 -18.51 12.93 -8.30
CA ALA A 105 -18.05 14.02 -7.42
C ALA A 105 -16.64 13.75 -6.90
N TYR A 106 -15.77 14.76 -7.03
CA TYR A 106 -14.39 14.74 -6.61
C TYR A 106 -14.18 15.87 -5.58
N GLU A 107 -13.56 15.53 -4.46
CA GLU A 107 -13.29 16.48 -3.39
C GLU A 107 -11.88 16.35 -2.82
N VAL A 108 -11.31 17.46 -2.38
CA VAL A 108 -10.05 17.52 -1.64
C VAL A 108 -10.39 17.41 -0.16
N LEU A 109 -9.88 16.38 0.52
CA LEU A 109 -10.08 16.17 1.95
C LEU A 109 -9.08 16.97 2.78
N THR A 110 -7.80 16.96 2.35
CA THR A 110 -6.73 17.73 2.97
C THR A 110 -5.57 17.88 2.03
N GLU A 111 -4.92 19.04 2.02
CA GLU A 111 -3.71 19.34 1.24
C GLU A 111 -2.58 19.93 2.11
N ARG A 112 -2.87 20.23 3.39
CA ARG A 112 -1.94 20.85 4.32
C ARG A 112 -2.15 20.30 5.74
N TYR A 113 -1.07 20.27 6.49
CA TYR A 113 -1.08 20.05 7.93
C TYR A 113 -0.35 21.23 8.61
N ASP A 114 -1.00 21.89 9.58
CA ASP A 114 -0.49 23.09 10.22
C ASP A 114 -0.03 24.18 9.23
N GLY A 115 -0.75 24.35 8.12
CA GLY A 115 -0.46 25.33 7.08
C GLY A 115 0.62 24.91 6.07
N VAL A 116 1.31 23.80 6.27
CA VAL A 116 2.39 23.30 5.42
C VAL A 116 1.88 22.19 4.50
N ARG A 117 2.29 22.16 3.23
CA ARG A 117 1.90 21.12 2.28
C ARG A 117 2.55 19.77 2.63
N TYR A 118 1.82 18.69 2.40
CA TYR A 118 2.37 17.33 2.51
C TYR A 118 3.56 17.12 1.57
N ASN A 119 4.43 16.16 1.90
CA ASN A 119 5.58 15.82 1.08
C ASN A 119 5.15 15.08 -0.20
N SER A 120 4.69 13.87 -0.07
CA SER A 120 4.20 13.04 -1.17
C SER A 120 3.29 11.93 -0.62
N PRO A 121 2.02 12.19 -0.31
CA PRO A 121 1.12 11.15 0.19
C PRO A 121 1.23 9.89 -0.64
N ASN A 122 1.44 8.73 0.05
CA ASN A 122 1.87 7.50 -0.60
C ASN A 122 0.81 6.40 -0.49
N ASP A 123 0.54 5.80 0.67
CA ASP A 123 -0.48 4.75 0.82
C ASP A 123 -1.54 5.15 1.86
N ILE A 124 -2.71 4.49 1.80
CA ILE A 124 -3.88 4.87 2.59
C ILE A 124 -4.74 3.65 2.92
N CYS A 125 -5.28 3.63 4.13
CA CYS A 125 -6.29 2.66 4.54
C CYS A 125 -7.43 3.33 5.33
N ILE A 126 -8.58 2.65 5.39
CA ILE A 126 -9.76 3.07 6.14
C ILE A 126 -10.02 2.06 7.24
N ASP A 127 -10.22 2.52 8.46
CA ASP A 127 -10.56 1.66 9.59
C ASP A 127 -12.06 1.34 9.68
N GLY A 128 -12.42 0.45 10.60
CA GLY A 128 -13.82 0.05 10.84
C GLY A 128 -14.73 1.18 11.31
N ARG A 129 -14.18 2.31 11.77
CA ARG A 129 -14.90 3.50 12.22
C ARG A 129 -14.99 4.59 11.15
N GLY A 130 -14.39 4.36 9.94
CA GLY A 130 -14.42 5.29 8.81
C GLY A 130 -13.33 6.37 8.85
N ARG A 131 -12.33 6.25 9.72
CA ARG A 131 -11.18 7.14 9.76
C ARG A 131 -10.18 6.72 8.68
N ALA A 132 -9.59 7.67 7.96
CA ALA A 132 -8.56 7.41 6.97
C ALA A 132 -7.17 7.62 7.57
N TYR A 133 -6.25 6.68 7.32
CA TYR A 133 -4.86 6.76 7.74
C TYR A 133 -3.99 6.74 6.50
N PHE A 134 -3.09 7.71 6.37
CA PHE A 134 -2.21 7.80 5.21
C PHE A 134 -0.76 8.11 5.60
N THR A 135 0.15 7.69 4.73
CA THR A 135 1.59 7.92 4.87
C THR A 135 2.03 9.07 3.98
N ASP A 136 3.00 9.86 4.45
CA ASP A 136 3.53 11.02 3.73
C ASP A 136 5.06 11.01 3.70
N PRO A 137 5.68 10.06 2.97
CA PRO A 137 7.13 10.05 2.75
C PRO A 137 7.54 11.00 1.62
N CYS A 138 8.85 11.05 1.37
CA CYS A 138 9.41 11.62 0.14
C CYS A 138 10.46 10.67 -0.45
N TYR A 139 10.05 9.84 -1.41
CA TYR A 139 10.96 8.96 -2.15
C TYR A 139 11.58 9.64 -3.37
N GLY A 140 10.92 10.68 -3.89
CA GLY A 140 11.38 11.44 -5.04
C GLY A 140 12.37 12.55 -4.71
N ASP A 141 12.23 13.70 -5.37
CA ASP A 141 13.06 14.89 -5.15
C ASP A 141 12.76 15.51 -3.79
N ARG A 142 13.68 15.36 -2.86
CA ARG A 142 13.54 15.89 -1.49
C ARG A 142 13.66 17.42 -1.40
N SER A 143 14.13 18.10 -2.44
CA SER A 143 14.20 19.55 -2.47
C SER A 143 12.82 20.24 -2.47
N ILE A 144 11.76 19.50 -2.83
CA ILE A 144 10.38 19.99 -2.81
C ILE A 144 9.71 19.91 -1.44
N MET A 145 10.34 19.24 -0.45
CA MET A 145 9.76 19.08 0.88
C MET A 145 9.56 20.45 1.54
N GLU A 146 8.34 20.75 1.90
CA GLU A 146 7.99 21.87 2.77
C GLU A 146 7.84 21.40 4.22
N MET A 147 7.36 20.16 4.40
CA MET A 147 7.32 19.49 5.70
C MET A 147 8.70 18.90 5.98
N GLU A 148 9.36 19.33 7.08
CA GLU A 148 10.74 18.94 7.40
C GLU A 148 10.89 17.45 7.74
N ILE A 149 9.78 16.80 8.15
CA ILE A 149 9.76 15.41 8.59
C ILE A 149 8.74 14.59 7.80
N GLU A 150 9.01 13.31 7.67
CA GLU A 150 8.08 12.34 7.11
C GLU A 150 7.19 11.77 8.22
N GLY A 151 5.93 11.47 7.91
CA GLY A 151 4.99 11.08 8.94
C GLY A 151 3.80 10.26 8.46
N VAL A 152 2.99 9.87 9.43
CA VAL A 152 1.68 9.21 9.23
C VAL A 152 0.61 10.10 9.80
N TYR A 153 -0.46 10.26 9.05
CA TYR A 153 -1.57 11.13 9.38
C TYR A 153 -2.87 10.35 9.42
N ARG A 154 -3.82 10.87 10.21
CA ARG A 154 -5.19 10.37 10.27
C ARG A 154 -6.16 11.50 9.95
N ILE A 155 -7.14 11.21 9.12
CA ILE A 155 -8.31 12.07 8.86
C ILE A 155 -9.48 11.45 9.63
N ASP A 156 -10.00 12.16 10.60
CA ASP A 156 -11.16 11.77 11.39
C ASP A 156 -12.45 11.95 10.57
N THR A 157 -13.56 11.36 11.01
CA THR A 157 -14.83 11.39 10.26
C THR A 157 -15.45 12.79 10.18
N ASP A 158 -15.03 13.71 11.05
CA ASP A 158 -15.41 15.13 11.03
C ASP A 158 -14.50 15.98 10.12
N GLY A 159 -13.50 15.36 9.47
CA GLY A 159 -12.52 16.02 8.61
C GLY A 159 -11.28 16.54 9.34
N THR A 160 -11.20 16.41 10.67
CA THR A 160 -10.01 16.80 11.43
C THR A 160 -8.82 15.94 11.05
N VAL A 161 -7.67 16.58 10.80
CA VAL A 161 -6.40 15.88 10.47
C VAL A 161 -5.46 15.90 11.67
N ARG A 162 -4.85 14.76 11.96
CA ARG A 162 -3.84 14.60 13.02
C ARG A 162 -2.61 13.89 12.48
N ARG A 163 -1.42 14.38 12.80
CA ARG A 163 -0.18 13.63 12.62
C ARG A 163 -0.03 12.68 13.80
N ILE A 164 -0.08 11.37 13.55
CA ILE A 164 -0.10 10.34 14.59
C ILE A 164 1.25 9.66 14.80
N LEU A 165 2.12 9.62 13.77
CA LEU A 165 3.50 9.14 13.84
C LEU A 165 4.38 10.04 12.99
N ALA A 166 5.65 10.17 13.37
CA ALA A 166 6.63 10.94 12.60
C ALA A 166 8.06 10.50 12.94
N GLN A 167 9.02 10.93 12.13
CA GLN A 167 10.43 10.88 12.48
C GLN A 167 10.71 11.59 13.83
N PRO A 168 11.63 11.08 14.69
CA PRO A 168 12.51 9.93 14.45
C PRO A 168 11.95 8.57 14.93
N ALA A 169 10.68 8.48 15.35
CA ALA A 169 10.08 7.21 15.82
C ALA A 169 9.93 6.19 14.67
N ILE A 170 9.80 6.68 13.46
CA ILE A 170 9.82 5.94 12.19
C ILE A 170 10.86 6.59 11.28
N ASP A 171 11.31 5.89 10.22
CA ASP A 171 12.26 6.44 9.24
C ASP A 171 11.52 6.97 8.00
N ARG A 172 10.96 6.06 7.19
CA ARG A 172 10.22 6.42 5.96
C ARG A 172 8.97 5.56 5.80
N PRO A 173 7.80 6.09 6.15
CA PRO A 173 6.56 5.34 6.11
C PRO A 173 6.11 5.08 4.67
N ASN A 174 5.59 3.87 4.39
CA ASN A 174 5.06 3.45 3.11
C ASN A 174 3.69 2.76 3.31
N GLY A 175 3.57 1.47 3.03
CA GLY A 175 2.32 0.73 3.19
C GLY A 175 1.74 0.81 4.59
N ILE A 176 0.42 0.95 4.68
CA ILE A 176 -0.30 1.10 5.93
C ILE A 176 -1.58 0.26 5.95
N ALA A 177 -1.87 -0.37 7.07
CA ALA A 177 -3.10 -1.12 7.27
C ALA A 177 -3.58 -1.03 8.72
N VAL A 178 -4.89 -0.97 8.91
CA VAL A 178 -5.54 -1.03 10.23
C VAL A 178 -6.43 -2.26 10.29
N THR A 179 -6.42 -2.96 11.42
CA THR A 179 -7.30 -4.12 11.63
C THR A 179 -8.78 -3.70 11.64
N GLN A 180 -9.67 -4.62 11.23
CA GLN A 180 -11.10 -4.33 11.10
C GLN A 180 -11.75 -3.87 12.42
N ASP A 181 -11.24 -4.33 13.56
CA ASP A 181 -11.66 -3.90 14.90
C ASP A 181 -11.10 -2.52 15.28
N SER A 182 -10.31 -1.89 14.44
CA SER A 182 -9.64 -0.60 14.66
C SER A 182 -8.71 -0.58 15.90
N ARG A 183 -8.14 -1.74 16.26
CA ARG A 183 -7.28 -1.89 17.45
C ARG A 183 -5.79 -1.94 17.16
N ARG A 184 -5.40 -2.20 15.91
CA ARG A 184 -3.98 -2.27 15.52
C ARG A 184 -3.74 -1.55 14.21
N LEU A 185 -2.64 -0.80 14.18
CA LEU A 185 -2.08 -0.19 12.97
C LEU A 185 -0.77 -0.90 12.64
N TYR A 186 -0.66 -1.39 11.41
CA TYR A 186 0.58 -1.90 10.84
C TYR A 186 1.16 -0.88 9.88
N LEU A 187 2.46 -0.70 9.93
CA LEU A 187 3.19 0.27 9.11
C LEU A 187 4.41 -0.37 8.49
N VAL A 188 4.55 -0.23 7.20
CA VAL A 188 5.80 -0.44 6.49
C VAL A 188 6.67 0.79 6.67
N ASP A 189 7.86 0.58 7.19
CA ASP A 189 8.89 1.60 7.39
C ASP A 189 10.10 1.20 6.54
N SER A 190 10.19 1.78 5.33
CA SER A 190 11.07 1.28 4.26
C SER A 190 11.86 2.41 3.61
N SER A 191 13.07 2.59 4.06
CA SER A 191 14.01 3.57 3.53
C SER A 191 14.97 2.92 2.53
N PRO A 192 15.23 3.52 1.35
CA PRO A 192 16.19 3.01 0.38
C PRO A 192 17.64 3.26 0.77
N LEU A 193 17.89 4.01 1.84
CA LEU A 193 19.23 4.30 2.32
C LEU A 193 19.87 3.05 2.91
N LYS A 194 21.20 2.94 2.84
CA LYS A 194 21.95 1.77 3.30
C LYS A 194 21.64 1.40 4.76
N GLU A 195 21.60 2.38 5.63
CA GLU A 195 21.34 2.21 7.07
C GLU A 195 19.87 2.46 7.43
N GLY A 196 19.00 2.62 6.43
CA GLY A 196 17.58 2.91 6.63
C GLY A 196 16.79 1.69 7.09
N ASN A 197 15.65 1.93 7.67
CA ASN A 197 14.73 0.88 8.11
C ASN A 197 14.19 0.06 6.92
N ARG A 198 13.96 -1.24 7.15
CA ARG A 198 13.24 -2.17 6.26
C ARG A 198 12.27 -3.00 7.10
N LYS A 199 11.54 -2.31 7.96
CA LYS A 199 10.80 -2.89 9.07
C LYS A 199 9.31 -2.83 8.86
N ILE A 200 8.64 -3.79 9.44
CA ILE A 200 7.19 -3.78 9.61
C ILE A 200 6.91 -3.57 11.09
N TRP A 201 6.27 -2.46 11.40
CA TRP A 201 5.86 -2.14 12.76
C TRP A 201 4.39 -2.47 13.00
N VAL A 202 4.05 -2.77 14.24
CA VAL A 202 2.68 -2.77 14.74
C VAL A 202 2.56 -1.84 15.94
N PHE A 203 1.44 -1.13 15.97
CA PHE A 203 1.06 -0.23 17.06
C PHE A 203 -0.32 -0.66 17.57
N ASP A 204 -0.56 -0.55 18.89
CA ASP A 204 -1.89 -0.62 19.43
C ASP A 204 -2.59 0.72 19.23
N LEU A 205 -3.87 0.72 18.85
CA LEU A 205 -4.69 1.91 18.70
C LEU A 205 -5.68 2.01 19.87
N ASP A 206 -5.76 3.19 20.47
CA ASP A 206 -6.82 3.52 21.40
C ASP A 206 -8.16 3.78 20.68
N ASP A 207 -9.23 4.07 21.44
CA ASP A 207 -10.55 4.33 20.86
C ASP A 207 -10.57 5.56 19.95
N ASP A 208 -9.70 6.53 20.20
CA ASP A 208 -9.55 7.72 19.37
C ASP A 208 -8.63 7.47 18.16
N GLY A 209 -8.00 6.28 18.05
CA GLY A 209 -7.11 5.90 16.97
C GLY A 209 -5.70 6.45 17.08
N ASN A 210 -5.27 6.77 18.31
CA ASN A 210 -3.89 7.18 18.54
C ASN A 210 -3.01 5.94 18.75
N PRO A 211 -1.82 5.87 18.10
CA PRO A 211 -0.93 4.72 18.20
C PRO A 211 -0.10 4.75 19.49
N SER A 212 0.14 3.56 20.03
CA SER A 212 1.02 3.32 21.18
C SER A 212 1.69 1.94 21.06
N ASN A 213 2.58 1.60 21.97
CA ASN A 213 3.19 0.27 22.08
C ASN A 213 3.80 -0.24 20.74
N GLN A 214 4.73 0.54 20.16
CA GLN A 214 5.44 0.15 18.94
C GLN A 214 6.18 -1.17 19.12
N ARG A 215 5.95 -2.14 18.24
CA ARG A 215 6.61 -3.45 18.24
C ARG A 215 7.03 -3.83 16.83
N LEU A 216 8.20 -4.48 16.71
CA LEU A 216 8.67 -5.03 15.45
C LEU A 216 7.89 -6.31 15.11
N VAL A 217 7.35 -6.38 13.91
CA VAL A 217 6.73 -7.59 13.35
C VAL A 217 7.72 -8.35 12.48
N HIS A 218 8.40 -7.66 11.56
CA HIS A 218 9.36 -8.26 10.64
C HIS A 218 10.43 -7.25 10.21
N ASP A 219 11.61 -7.75 9.87
CA ASP A 219 12.70 -6.94 9.31
C ASP A 219 13.25 -7.62 8.06
N PHE A 220 13.18 -6.94 6.93
CA PHE A 220 13.67 -7.43 5.64
C PHE A 220 15.16 -7.14 5.40
N ALA A 221 15.84 -6.42 6.31
CA ALA A 221 17.25 -6.09 6.13
C ALA A 221 18.11 -7.37 6.00
N PRO A 222 19.13 -7.39 5.12
CA PRO A 222 19.65 -6.29 4.31
C PRO A 222 19.00 -6.15 2.92
N GLY A 223 17.95 -6.92 2.59
CA GLY A 223 17.29 -6.87 1.31
C GLY A 223 16.43 -5.61 1.11
N ARG A 224 15.76 -5.50 -0.03
CA ARG A 224 14.73 -4.46 -0.23
C ARG A 224 13.56 -4.73 0.70
N GLY A 225 13.18 -3.73 1.48
CA GLY A 225 12.02 -3.79 2.37
C GLY A 225 10.70 -3.91 1.62
N ALA A 226 9.62 -3.94 2.39
CA ALA A 226 8.29 -3.89 1.81
C ALA A 226 7.96 -2.48 1.32
N ASP A 227 6.94 -2.42 0.46
CA ASP A 227 6.33 -1.23 -0.11
C ASP A 227 4.87 -1.16 0.37
N GLY A 228 3.90 -1.58 -0.41
CA GLY A 228 2.51 -1.67 0.02
C GLY A 228 2.19 -2.91 0.86
N MET A 229 1.09 -2.85 1.59
CA MET A 229 0.64 -3.90 2.50
C MET A 229 -0.88 -3.99 2.55
N ARG A 230 -1.42 -5.24 2.68
CA ARG A 230 -2.83 -5.48 3.01
C ARG A 230 -2.95 -6.62 4.02
N LEU A 231 -4.09 -6.71 4.70
CA LEU A 231 -4.41 -7.77 5.65
C LEU A 231 -5.41 -8.75 5.05
N ASP A 232 -5.32 -10.03 5.45
CA ASP A 232 -6.39 -11.00 5.22
C ASP A 232 -7.33 -11.09 6.45
N MET A 233 -8.42 -11.85 6.33
CA MET A 233 -9.41 -12.02 7.39
C MET A 233 -8.88 -12.84 8.59
N ALA A 234 -7.75 -13.53 8.46
CA ALA A 234 -7.06 -14.19 9.56
C ALA A 234 -6.05 -13.24 10.26
N GLY A 235 -5.91 -11.99 9.75
CA GLY A 235 -4.98 -10.98 10.26
C GLY A 235 -3.56 -11.14 9.74
N ASN A 236 -3.29 -12.01 8.76
CA ASN A 236 -1.98 -12.12 8.16
C ASN A 236 -1.70 -10.90 7.26
N LEU A 237 -0.45 -10.47 7.27
CA LEU A 237 0.06 -9.36 6.48
C LEU A 237 0.53 -9.90 5.12
N TYR A 238 0.02 -9.34 4.04
CA TYR A 238 0.50 -9.53 2.68
C TYR A 238 1.34 -8.31 2.30
N LEU A 239 2.64 -8.53 2.11
CA LEU A 239 3.67 -7.50 1.99
C LEU A 239 4.29 -7.55 0.58
N ALA A 240 4.15 -6.49 -0.18
CA ALA A 240 4.84 -6.32 -1.46
C ALA A 240 6.31 -6.00 -1.20
N ALA A 241 7.23 -6.95 -1.39
CA ALA A 241 8.62 -6.78 -0.95
C ALA A 241 9.66 -7.45 -1.86
N GLY A 242 10.91 -7.10 -1.59
CA GLY A 242 12.04 -7.75 -2.22
C GLY A 242 12.38 -7.26 -3.62
N VAL A 243 13.46 -7.82 -4.17
CA VAL A 243 14.01 -7.48 -5.48
C VAL A 243 14.75 -8.68 -6.07
N ASN A 244 14.64 -8.90 -7.38
CA ASN A 244 15.43 -9.91 -8.10
C ASN A 244 16.78 -9.34 -8.54
N VAL A 245 16.81 -8.04 -8.89
CA VAL A 245 18.03 -7.31 -9.26
C VAL A 245 18.17 -6.06 -8.39
N PRO A 246 19.13 -6.03 -7.44
CA PRO A 246 19.39 -4.86 -6.60
C PRO A 246 19.64 -3.59 -7.43
N ARG A 247 19.04 -2.48 -7.00
CA ARG A 247 19.12 -1.17 -7.70
C ARG A 247 19.82 -0.10 -6.88
N HIS A 248 19.87 -0.30 -5.56
CA HIS A 248 20.49 0.62 -4.63
C HIS A 248 21.61 -0.08 -3.85
N ALA A 249 22.61 0.68 -3.44
CA ALA A 249 23.79 0.16 -2.74
C ALA A 249 23.48 -0.58 -1.42
N GLY A 250 22.30 -0.37 -0.86
CA GLY A 250 21.85 -1.05 0.37
C GLY A 250 21.00 -2.29 0.13
N GLU A 251 20.72 -2.65 -1.13
CA GLU A 251 19.87 -3.82 -1.44
C GLU A 251 20.70 -5.06 -1.71
N THR A 252 20.19 -6.21 -1.33
CA THR A 252 20.76 -7.52 -1.64
C THR A 252 19.68 -8.43 -2.23
N ARG A 253 20.08 -9.56 -2.80
CA ARG A 253 19.18 -10.59 -3.33
C ARG A 253 18.62 -11.53 -2.24
N ASP A 254 18.94 -11.29 -0.97
CA ASP A 254 18.50 -12.14 0.13
C ASP A 254 16.96 -12.13 0.29
N VAL A 255 16.29 -11.10 -0.23
CA VAL A 255 14.83 -10.96 -0.27
C VAL A 255 14.37 -10.89 -1.73
N PRO A 256 14.08 -12.04 -2.40
CA PRO A 256 13.60 -12.05 -3.77
C PRO A 256 12.22 -11.39 -3.93
N ALA A 257 11.94 -10.81 -5.09
CA ALA A 257 10.68 -10.12 -5.36
C ALA A 257 9.44 -11.03 -5.17
N GLY A 258 8.41 -10.51 -4.49
CA GLY A 258 7.16 -11.25 -4.28
C GLY A 258 6.24 -10.64 -3.23
N ILE A 259 5.13 -11.33 -3.00
CA ILE A 259 4.23 -11.05 -1.88
C ILE A 259 4.60 -11.99 -0.73
N TYR A 260 5.06 -11.42 0.36
CA TYR A 260 5.40 -12.14 1.59
C TYR A 260 4.19 -12.17 2.51
N ILE A 261 3.86 -13.35 3.02
CA ILE A 261 2.77 -13.54 3.97
C ILE A 261 3.38 -13.73 5.35
N VAL A 262 3.06 -12.82 6.27
CA VAL A 262 3.58 -12.80 7.63
C VAL A 262 2.42 -12.84 8.61
N SER A 263 2.49 -13.71 9.63
CA SER A 263 1.46 -13.76 10.66
C SER A 263 1.50 -12.49 11.56
N PRO A 264 0.42 -12.20 12.31
CA PRO A 264 0.42 -11.11 13.29
C PRO A 264 1.52 -11.22 14.37
N GLN A 265 2.09 -12.42 14.56
CA GLN A 265 3.18 -12.71 15.50
C GLN A 265 4.58 -12.55 14.85
N GLY A 266 4.64 -12.18 13.55
CA GLY A 266 5.88 -12.00 12.81
C GLY A 266 6.45 -13.28 12.17
N ASN A 267 5.72 -14.40 12.22
CA ASN A 267 6.16 -15.63 11.55
C ASN A 267 5.96 -15.50 10.03
N LEU A 268 7.00 -15.79 9.28
CA LEU A 268 6.94 -15.85 7.83
C LEU A 268 6.21 -17.14 7.42
N LEU A 269 5.03 -17.02 6.81
CA LEU A 269 4.18 -18.13 6.42
C LEU A 269 4.46 -18.62 5.00
N GLY A 270 4.88 -17.69 4.11
CA GLY A 270 5.21 -18.04 2.74
C GLY A 270 5.50 -16.82 1.86
N ARG A 271 5.81 -17.08 0.60
CA ARG A 271 6.03 -16.06 -0.43
C ARG A 271 5.36 -16.47 -1.74
N ILE A 272 4.62 -15.57 -2.34
CA ILE A 272 4.13 -15.68 -3.71
C ILE A 272 5.16 -14.99 -4.61
N PRO A 273 5.94 -15.72 -5.43
CA PRO A 273 6.96 -15.12 -6.27
C PRO A 273 6.31 -14.28 -7.38
N VAL A 274 6.93 -13.14 -7.68
CA VAL A 274 6.56 -12.27 -8.81
C VAL A 274 7.80 -12.09 -9.67
N SER A 275 7.64 -12.23 -10.98
CA SER A 275 8.77 -12.25 -11.92
C SER A 275 9.34 -10.88 -12.22
N GLU A 276 8.61 -9.80 -11.96
CA GLU A 276 9.05 -8.43 -12.19
C GLU A 276 9.54 -7.79 -10.87
N ASP A 277 10.53 -6.92 -10.99
CA ASP A 277 11.04 -6.13 -9.88
C ASP A 277 10.15 -4.91 -9.59
N LEU A 278 10.43 -4.27 -8.44
CA LEU A 278 9.60 -3.19 -7.88
C LEU A 278 8.17 -3.66 -7.67
N ILE A 279 8.03 -4.70 -6.84
CA ILE A 279 6.74 -5.04 -6.28
C ILE A 279 6.33 -3.86 -5.40
N THR A 280 5.25 -3.19 -5.77
CA THR A 280 4.86 -1.93 -5.13
C THR A 280 3.70 -2.11 -4.16
N ASN A 281 2.60 -2.73 -4.59
CA ASN A 281 1.42 -2.83 -3.75
C ASN A 281 0.54 -4.03 -4.14
N LEU A 282 -0.55 -4.23 -3.42
CA LEU A 282 -1.55 -5.25 -3.76
C LEU A 282 -2.96 -4.82 -3.29
N ALA A 283 -3.99 -5.44 -3.87
CA ALA A 283 -5.35 -5.34 -3.39
C ALA A 283 -6.05 -6.69 -3.45
N PHE A 284 -6.92 -6.95 -2.49
CA PHE A 284 -7.84 -8.08 -2.55
C PHE A 284 -9.08 -7.73 -3.38
N GLY A 285 -9.59 -8.72 -4.10
CA GLY A 285 -10.78 -8.58 -4.93
C GLY A 285 -11.35 -9.94 -5.34
N GLY A 286 -12.08 -9.96 -6.47
CA GLY A 286 -12.88 -11.10 -6.85
C GLY A 286 -14.18 -11.18 -6.03
N ARG A 287 -15.11 -12.05 -6.41
CA ARG A 287 -16.41 -12.15 -5.74
C ARG A 287 -16.31 -12.62 -4.28
N ASP A 288 -15.32 -13.44 -3.99
CA ASP A 288 -15.08 -14.07 -2.68
C ASP A 288 -13.91 -13.45 -1.90
N GLY A 289 -13.35 -12.32 -2.39
CA GLY A 289 -12.22 -11.64 -1.75
C GLY A 289 -10.89 -12.40 -1.79
N ARG A 290 -10.78 -13.46 -2.56
CA ARG A 290 -9.59 -14.33 -2.61
C ARG A 290 -8.72 -14.13 -3.85
N THR A 291 -9.05 -13.19 -4.69
CA THR A 291 -8.16 -12.79 -5.78
C THR A 291 -7.32 -11.62 -5.31
N ILE A 292 -6.00 -11.71 -5.44
CA ILE A 292 -5.13 -10.55 -5.22
C ILE A 292 -4.68 -9.99 -6.56
N TYR A 293 -4.68 -8.68 -6.65
CA TYR A 293 -4.12 -7.89 -7.75
C TYR A 293 -2.85 -7.23 -7.25
N ILE A 294 -1.73 -7.49 -7.92
CA ILE A 294 -0.39 -7.09 -7.48
C ILE A 294 0.16 -6.11 -8.51
N THR A 295 0.52 -4.93 -8.06
CA THR A 295 1.26 -3.96 -8.87
C THR A 295 2.76 -4.21 -8.74
N ALA A 296 3.45 -4.30 -9.87
CA ALA A 296 4.89 -4.50 -9.93
C ALA A 296 5.45 -3.87 -11.20
N GLY A 297 6.38 -2.94 -11.06
CA GLY A 297 7.00 -2.26 -12.18
C GLY A 297 5.98 -1.75 -13.20
N LYS A 298 5.87 -2.42 -14.34
CA LYS A 298 4.97 -2.05 -15.45
C LYS A 298 3.72 -2.92 -15.53
N THR A 299 3.54 -3.88 -14.62
CA THR A 299 2.55 -4.94 -14.76
C THR A 299 1.60 -4.99 -13.59
N LEU A 300 0.32 -5.20 -13.87
CA LEU A 300 -0.66 -5.64 -12.90
C LEU A 300 -0.79 -7.16 -12.99
N TYR A 301 -0.37 -7.87 -11.94
CA TYR A 301 -0.48 -9.32 -11.83
C TYR A 301 -1.74 -9.71 -11.06
N THR A 302 -2.17 -10.94 -11.22
CA THR A 302 -3.27 -11.50 -10.42
C THR A 302 -3.01 -12.94 -10.07
N THR A 303 -3.42 -13.34 -8.87
CA THR A 303 -3.44 -14.74 -8.42
C THR A 303 -4.52 -14.95 -7.36
N ARG A 304 -4.75 -16.21 -6.97
CA ARG A 304 -5.71 -16.53 -5.91
C ARG A 304 -5.00 -16.93 -4.63
N VAL A 305 -5.67 -16.68 -3.51
CA VAL A 305 -5.22 -17.06 -2.16
C VAL A 305 -6.34 -17.75 -1.38
N ALA A 306 -5.97 -18.45 -0.31
CA ALA A 306 -6.91 -19.25 0.47
C ALA A 306 -7.83 -18.39 1.36
N VAL A 307 -7.26 -17.36 1.99
CA VAL A 307 -7.97 -16.52 2.95
C VAL A 307 -8.40 -15.23 2.26
N PRO A 308 -9.68 -14.82 2.35
CA PRO A 308 -10.12 -13.56 1.75
C PRO A 308 -9.47 -12.37 2.44
N GLY A 309 -9.32 -11.27 1.69
CA GLY A 309 -8.79 -10.03 2.21
C GLY A 309 -9.72 -9.34 3.19
N GLN A 310 -9.13 -8.65 4.15
CA GLN A 310 -9.81 -7.69 4.99
C GLN A 310 -9.87 -6.35 4.24
N VAL A 311 -11.07 -5.90 3.90
CA VAL A 311 -11.30 -4.62 3.20
C VAL A 311 -12.49 -3.88 3.81
N ALA A 312 -12.46 -2.55 3.73
CA ALA A 312 -13.59 -1.73 4.13
C ALA A 312 -14.78 -1.90 3.15
N TYR A 313 -14.46 -2.12 1.87
CA TYR A 313 -15.38 -2.30 0.76
C TYR A 313 -14.67 -3.03 -0.42
N PRO A 314 -15.36 -3.86 -1.19
CA PRO A 314 -16.73 -4.32 -0.94
C PRO A 314 -16.78 -5.32 0.22
N LYS A 315 -17.98 -5.54 0.76
CA LYS A 315 -18.19 -6.71 1.63
C LYS A 315 -18.25 -7.94 0.75
N TRP A 316 -17.44 -8.94 1.04
CA TRP A 316 -17.44 -10.20 0.31
C TRP A 316 -18.74 -10.98 0.55
N ALA A 317 -19.24 -11.65 -0.49
CA ALA A 317 -20.45 -12.46 -0.41
C ALA A 317 -20.21 -13.79 0.36
#